data_00b25af487c28b5b8c82e947bbd93e5c
#
_entry.id   00b25af487c28b5b8c82e947bbd93e5c
#
_cell.length_a   1.000
_cell.length_b   1.000
_cell.length_c   1.000
_cell.angle_alpha   90.00
_cell.angle_beta   90.00
_cell.angle_gamma   90.00
#
_symmetry.space_group_name_H-M   'P 1'
#
loop_
_entity.id
_entity.type
_entity.pdbx_description
1 polymer ?
#
loop_
_entity_poly.entity_id
_entity_poly.type
_entity_poly.pdbx_seq_one_letter_code
_entity_poly.pdbx_strand_id
1 'polypeptide(L)'
;MKHRPIFVTVAILAVVALLACASCNSSPGVYRTEPAVVPPSEVVDFKQIYGQNCAGCHGVDGKGGAAIALANPVFLAIADDSVIRRISSNGVPGTPMPAFAQSAGGMLTDKQIEAIVHGIRSWQKPDALPDATPPPFTAQSPGDPKRGADTYRTYCSSCHGAAGRGGSKASSIVDGSYLALVSDQLLRTVVIAGRPELGAPDWRGDVEGKAMSAQDISDVVAWLSSQRAQFPGQPYSAALMKSAQGEP
;
A
#
# COMPACT_ATOMS: atom_id res chain seq x y z
N MET A 1 -90.70 -17.08 6.94
CA MET A 1 -89.47 -16.94 7.73
C MET A 1 -88.24 -17.42 6.94
N LYS A 2 -87.66 -16.61 6.01
CA LYS A 2 -86.48 -16.97 5.22
C LYS A 2 -85.71 -15.74 4.76
N HIS A 3 -85.51 -14.72 5.63
CA HIS A 3 -84.70 -13.51 5.21
C HIS A 3 -83.41 -13.33 5.99
N ARG A 4 -82.96 -14.33 6.76
CA ARG A 4 -81.73 -14.26 7.55
C ARG A 4 -80.41 -14.41 6.77
N PRO A 5 -80.33 -15.18 5.62
CA PRO A 5 -79.02 -15.35 4.94
C PRO A 5 -78.55 -14.12 4.12
N ILE A 6 -79.46 -13.29 3.63
CA ILE A 6 -79.13 -12.14 2.78
C ILE A 6 -78.44 -11.04 3.61
N PHE A 7 -78.89 -10.75 4.80
CA PHE A 7 -78.27 -9.74 5.67
C PHE A 7 -76.87 -10.11 6.14
N VAL A 8 -76.63 -11.39 6.39
CA VAL A 8 -75.31 -11.88 6.79
C VAL A 8 -74.34 -11.79 5.65
N THR A 9 -74.73 -12.13 4.43
CA THR A 9 -73.89 -12.04 3.23
C THR A 9 -73.55 -10.60 2.89
N VAL A 10 -74.48 -9.68 2.99
CA VAL A 10 -74.26 -8.23 2.74
C VAL A 10 -73.31 -7.64 3.81
N ALA A 11 -73.48 -8.06 5.09
CA ALA A 11 -72.57 -7.59 6.15
C ALA A 11 -71.14 -8.09 5.94
N ILE A 12 -70.93 -9.34 5.52
CA ILE A 12 -69.62 -9.89 5.25
C ILE A 12 -68.97 -9.18 4.04
N LEU A 13 -69.69 -8.92 2.98
CA LEU A 13 -69.21 -8.20 1.81
C LEU A 13 -68.82 -6.74 2.16
N ALA A 14 -69.60 -6.07 3.04
CA ALA A 14 -69.26 -4.72 3.50
C ALA A 14 -68.00 -4.70 4.34
N VAL A 15 -67.80 -5.68 5.23
CA VAL A 15 -66.58 -5.80 6.08
C VAL A 15 -65.36 -6.11 5.19
N VAL A 16 -65.50 -6.98 4.20
CA VAL A 16 -64.37 -7.28 3.25
C VAL A 16 -64.04 -6.07 2.41
N ALA A 17 -65.00 -5.28 1.95
CA ALA A 17 -64.79 -4.04 1.23
C ALA A 17 -64.09 -2.97 2.11
N LEU A 18 -64.47 -2.84 3.38
CA LEU A 18 -63.84 -1.95 4.32
C LEU A 18 -62.40 -2.36 4.64
N LEU A 19 -62.14 -3.65 4.75
CA LEU A 19 -60.79 -4.18 4.98
C LEU A 19 -59.91 -4.00 3.72
N ALA A 20 -60.44 -4.15 2.55
CA ALA A 20 -59.74 -3.90 1.29
C ALA A 20 -59.38 -2.40 1.12
N CYS A 21 -60.25 -1.49 1.54
CA CYS A 21 -59.96 -0.06 1.52
C CYS A 21 -58.91 0.36 2.58
N ALA A 22 -58.81 -0.34 3.69
CA ALA A 22 -57.82 -0.08 4.75
C ALA A 22 -56.42 -0.54 4.32
N SER A 23 -56.30 -1.52 3.39
CA SER A 23 -55.03 -1.99 2.84
C SER A 23 -54.41 -1.04 1.82
N CYS A 24 -55.16 -0.09 1.26
CA CYS A 24 -54.70 0.92 0.31
C CYS A 24 -54.17 2.19 0.96
N ASN A 25 -53.98 2.21 2.28
CA ASN A 25 -53.42 3.37 2.97
C ASN A 25 -51.88 3.38 3.01
N SER A 26 -51.24 2.66 2.09
CA SER A 26 -49.86 2.95 1.68
C SER A 26 -49.92 4.13 0.71
N SER A 27 -49.82 5.34 1.23
CA SER A 27 -49.70 6.56 0.41
C SER A 27 -48.61 6.31 -0.62
N PRO A 28 -48.94 6.27 -1.94
CA PRO A 28 -47.91 6.30 -2.95
C PRO A 28 -47.37 7.74 -2.91
N GLY A 29 -46.21 7.93 -2.27
CA GLY A 29 -45.60 9.25 -2.26
C GLY A 29 -44.84 9.67 -1.01
N VAL A 30 -44.65 8.81 0.00
CA VAL A 30 -43.54 9.04 0.91
C VAL A 30 -42.26 8.66 0.16
N TYR A 31 -41.78 9.60 -0.68
CA TYR A 31 -40.38 9.57 -1.07
C TYR A 31 -39.59 9.55 0.26
N ARG A 32 -39.10 8.39 0.68
CA ARG A 32 -37.94 8.38 1.56
C ARG A 32 -36.94 9.21 0.82
N THR A 33 -36.59 10.36 1.35
CA THR A 33 -35.41 11.10 0.93
C THR A 33 -34.26 10.14 1.15
N GLU A 34 -33.87 9.43 0.11
CA GLU A 34 -32.65 8.65 0.14
C GLU A 34 -31.55 9.65 0.52
N PRO A 35 -30.61 9.25 1.41
CA PRO A 35 -29.48 10.09 1.74
C PRO A 35 -28.87 10.57 0.44
N ALA A 36 -28.64 11.87 0.31
CA ALA A 36 -28.03 12.44 -0.89
C ALA A 36 -26.79 11.64 -1.22
N VAL A 37 -26.71 11.10 -2.43
CA VAL A 37 -25.54 10.35 -2.91
C VAL A 37 -24.36 11.32 -2.92
N VAL A 38 -23.37 11.09 -2.07
CA VAL A 38 -22.15 11.87 -2.05
C VAL A 38 -21.33 11.52 -3.29
N PRO A 39 -21.04 12.47 -4.18
CA PRO A 39 -20.18 12.22 -5.34
C PRO A 39 -18.85 11.61 -4.90
N PRO A 40 -18.27 10.66 -5.65
CA PRO A 40 -16.99 10.05 -5.29
C PRO A 40 -15.86 11.07 -5.05
N SER A 41 -15.86 12.19 -5.78
CA SER A 41 -14.88 13.28 -5.63
C SER A 41 -15.02 14.08 -4.33
N GLU A 42 -16.15 13.98 -3.64
CA GLU A 42 -16.41 14.65 -2.37
C GLU A 42 -16.20 13.75 -1.15
N VAL A 43 -16.00 12.45 -1.36
CA VAL A 43 -15.66 11.52 -0.28
C VAL A 43 -14.25 11.82 0.20
N VAL A 44 -14.11 12.27 1.45
CA VAL A 44 -12.83 12.58 2.11
C VAL A 44 -12.58 11.68 3.33
N ASP A 45 -13.40 10.65 3.53
CA ASP A 45 -13.15 9.66 4.57
C ASP A 45 -11.88 8.88 4.27
N PHE A 46 -10.87 9.04 5.12
CA PHE A 46 -9.56 8.42 4.96
C PHE A 46 -9.64 6.89 4.82
N LYS A 47 -10.40 6.25 5.68
CA LYS A 47 -10.49 4.79 5.71
C LYS A 47 -11.07 4.25 4.40
N GLN A 48 -12.08 4.94 3.87
CA GLN A 48 -12.69 4.57 2.60
C GLN A 48 -11.72 4.79 1.43
N ILE A 49 -11.11 5.99 1.32
CA ILE A 49 -10.20 6.32 0.22
C ILE A 49 -8.97 5.43 0.26
N TYR A 50 -8.36 5.25 1.44
CA TYR A 50 -7.19 4.42 1.63
C TYR A 50 -7.50 2.95 1.30
N GLY A 51 -8.62 2.44 1.78
CA GLY A 51 -9.07 1.08 1.53
C GLY A 51 -9.22 0.77 0.04
N GLN A 52 -9.76 1.72 -0.72
CA GLN A 52 -10.00 1.56 -2.15
C GLN A 52 -8.75 1.70 -3.02
N ASN A 53 -7.77 2.52 -2.61
CA ASN A 53 -6.66 2.93 -3.48
C ASN A 53 -5.29 2.45 -3.01
N CYS A 54 -5.08 2.24 -1.71
CA CYS A 54 -3.75 2.03 -1.13
C CYS A 54 -3.60 0.66 -0.44
N ALA A 55 -4.67 0.17 0.20
CA ALA A 55 -4.63 -1.00 1.07
C ALA A 55 -4.23 -2.29 0.34
N GLY A 56 -4.52 -2.40 -0.95
CA GLY A 56 -4.16 -3.57 -1.75
C GLY A 56 -2.65 -3.84 -1.79
N CYS A 57 -1.84 -2.78 -1.78
CA CYS A 57 -0.38 -2.88 -1.79
C CYS A 57 0.24 -2.65 -0.41
N HIS A 58 -0.30 -1.71 0.38
CA HIS A 58 0.28 -1.30 1.66
C HIS A 58 -0.36 -1.96 2.90
N GLY A 59 -1.39 -2.79 2.71
CA GLY A 59 -2.16 -3.43 3.78
C GLY A 59 -3.25 -2.52 4.36
N VAL A 60 -4.26 -3.12 5.01
CA VAL A 60 -5.50 -2.44 5.44
C VAL A 60 -5.23 -1.27 6.39
N ASP A 61 -4.32 -1.47 7.34
CA ASP A 61 -3.94 -0.44 8.33
C ASP A 61 -2.50 0.07 8.09
N GLY A 62 -2.08 0.12 6.84
CA GLY A 62 -0.72 0.51 6.46
C GLY A 62 0.34 -0.52 6.83
N LYS A 63 -0.02 -1.79 7.00
CA LYS A 63 0.86 -2.89 7.42
C LYS A 63 0.54 -4.19 6.69
N GLY A 64 1.56 -5.04 6.56
CA GLY A 64 1.38 -6.41 6.06
C GLY A 64 1.11 -6.52 4.56
N GLY A 65 1.28 -5.46 3.79
CA GLY A 65 1.18 -5.49 2.33
C GLY A 65 2.50 -5.88 1.64
N ALA A 66 2.44 -6.06 0.32
CA ALA A 66 3.63 -6.31 -0.49
C ALA A 66 4.58 -5.09 -0.53
N ALA A 67 4.02 -3.88 -0.52
CA ALA A 67 4.76 -2.62 -0.47
C ALA A 67 5.18 -2.29 0.97
N ILE A 68 5.99 -1.22 1.11
CA ILE A 68 6.43 -0.74 2.43
C ILE A 68 5.24 -0.45 3.34
N ALA A 69 5.39 -0.78 4.63
CA ALA A 69 4.39 -0.49 5.65
C ALA A 69 4.35 1.02 5.92
N LEU A 70 3.27 1.69 5.52
CA LEU A 70 3.09 3.13 5.71
C LEU A 70 2.89 3.53 7.17
N ALA A 71 2.42 2.61 8.02
CA ALA A 71 2.30 2.80 9.46
C ALA A 71 3.58 2.41 10.23
N ASN A 72 4.70 2.14 9.53
CA ASN A 72 5.98 1.89 10.17
C ASN A 72 6.48 3.20 10.84
N PRO A 73 6.82 3.19 12.14
CA PRO A 73 7.21 4.40 12.86
C PRO A 73 8.47 5.05 12.32
N VAL A 74 9.43 4.27 11.83
CA VAL A 74 10.66 4.80 11.22
C VAL A 74 10.34 5.47 9.88
N PHE A 75 9.51 4.85 9.05
CA PHE A 75 9.04 5.46 7.80
C PHE A 75 8.36 6.81 8.09
N LEU A 76 7.44 6.85 9.05
CA LEU A 76 6.73 8.08 9.42
C LEU A 76 7.65 9.15 10.01
N ALA A 77 8.76 8.76 10.63
CA ALA A 77 9.75 9.71 11.16
C ALA A 77 10.61 10.35 10.05
N ILE A 78 10.90 9.61 8.97
CA ILE A 78 11.78 10.10 7.89
C ILE A 78 11.03 10.70 6.70
N ALA A 79 9.79 10.28 6.44
CA ALA A 79 8.94 10.79 5.37
C ALA A 79 8.02 11.87 5.92
N ASP A 80 8.31 13.13 5.65
CA ASP A 80 7.42 14.24 6.00
C ASP A 80 6.15 14.25 5.13
N ASP A 81 5.20 15.14 5.46
CA ASP A 81 3.92 15.24 4.76
C ASP A 81 4.11 15.63 3.27
N SER A 82 5.14 16.39 2.96
CA SER A 82 5.44 16.79 1.59
C SER A 82 5.90 15.59 0.75
N VAL A 83 6.68 14.69 1.33
CA VAL A 83 7.12 13.42 0.72
C VAL A 83 5.91 12.51 0.48
N ILE A 84 5.07 12.30 1.50
CA ILE A 84 3.87 11.46 1.39
C ILE A 84 2.95 12.02 0.30
N ARG A 85 2.67 13.33 0.33
CA ARG A 85 1.87 14.03 -0.67
C ARG A 85 2.42 13.83 -2.07
N ARG A 86 3.68 14.15 -2.29
CA ARG A 86 4.33 14.07 -3.61
C ARG A 86 4.27 12.64 -4.17
N ILE A 87 4.56 11.63 -3.35
CA ILE A 87 4.54 10.22 -3.78
C ILE A 87 3.10 9.77 -4.07
N SER A 88 2.14 10.12 -3.22
CA SER A 88 0.73 9.78 -3.44
C SER A 88 0.17 10.49 -4.68
N SER A 89 0.53 11.74 -4.89
CA SER A 89 0.05 12.50 -6.05
C SER A 89 0.62 12.00 -7.37
N ASN A 90 1.96 11.83 -7.44
CA ASN A 90 2.68 11.63 -8.70
C ASN A 90 3.09 10.19 -8.94
N GLY A 91 2.92 9.31 -7.96
CA GLY A 91 3.48 7.96 -8.00
C GLY A 91 5.00 7.96 -7.99
N VAL A 92 5.58 6.81 -8.34
CA VAL A 92 7.02 6.64 -8.50
C VAL A 92 7.29 6.02 -9.88
N PRO A 93 7.81 6.79 -10.84
CA PRO A 93 8.06 6.30 -12.19
C PRO A 93 8.91 5.03 -12.22
N GLY A 94 8.58 4.09 -13.08
CA GLY A 94 9.27 2.82 -13.21
C GLY A 94 9.03 1.81 -12.09
N THR A 95 8.05 2.07 -11.22
CA THR A 95 7.64 1.16 -10.15
C THR A 95 6.13 0.89 -10.19
N PRO A 96 5.61 -0.10 -9.45
CA PRO A 96 4.17 -0.36 -9.35
C PRO A 96 3.37 0.73 -8.61
N MET A 97 3.99 1.77 -8.04
CA MET A 97 3.30 2.85 -7.35
C MET A 97 2.78 3.89 -8.36
N PRO A 98 1.46 3.88 -8.70
CA PRO A 98 0.90 4.79 -9.69
C PRO A 98 0.68 6.19 -9.13
N ALA A 99 0.45 7.16 -10.00
CA ALA A 99 -0.04 8.48 -9.65
C ALA A 99 -1.52 8.41 -9.28
N PHE A 100 -1.92 9.04 -8.17
CA PHE A 100 -3.32 9.08 -7.74
C PHE A 100 -3.98 10.44 -7.93
N ALA A 101 -3.23 11.55 -7.97
CA ALA A 101 -3.82 12.88 -8.15
C ALA A 101 -4.35 13.10 -9.57
N GLN A 102 -5.48 13.78 -9.71
CA GLN A 102 -6.06 14.14 -11.01
C GLN A 102 -5.08 14.96 -11.87
N SER A 103 -4.29 15.82 -11.26
CA SER A 103 -3.25 16.62 -11.94
C SER A 103 -2.12 15.76 -12.56
N ALA A 104 -1.97 14.52 -12.10
CA ALA A 104 -0.98 13.56 -12.60
C ALA A 104 -1.63 12.36 -13.34
N GLY A 105 -2.90 12.49 -13.75
CA GLY A 105 -3.64 11.46 -14.47
C GLY A 105 -4.31 10.40 -13.61
N GLY A 106 -4.30 10.55 -12.28
CA GLY A 106 -5.01 9.70 -11.34
C GLY A 106 -6.48 10.10 -11.16
N MET A 107 -7.13 9.56 -10.13
CA MET A 107 -8.56 9.77 -9.89
C MET A 107 -8.87 10.63 -8.66
N LEU A 108 -7.91 10.88 -7.79
CA LEU A 108 -8.13 11.56 -6.52
C LEU A 108 -7.98 13.07 -6.69
N THR A 109 -8.92 13.80 -6.09
CA THR A 109 -8.84 15.27 -5.97
C THR A 109 -7.75 15.66 -4.95
N ASP A 110 -7.31 16.92 -4.99
CA ASP A 110 -6.32 17.42 -4.02
C ASP A 110 -6.82 17.27 -2.57
N LYS A 111 -8.11 17.48 -2.32
CA LYS A 111 -8.72 17.26 -0.99
C LYS A 111 -8.60 15.81 -0.53
N GLN A 112 -8.73 14.88 -1.45
CA GLN A 112 -8.58 13.44 -1.16
C GLN A 112 -7.12 13.07 -0.92
N ILE A 113 -6.19 13.64 -1.67
CA ILE A 113 -4.74 13.50 -1.40
C ILE A 113 -4.40 14.05 0.00
N GLU A 114 -4.95 15.21 0.39
CA GLU A 114 -4.78 15.73 1.74
C GLU A 114 -5.32 14.77 2.81
N ALA A 115 -6.51 14.21 2.59
CA ALA A 115 -7.09 13.25 3.51
C ALA A 115 -6.21 11.99 3.66
N ILE A 116 -5.58 11.51 2.57
CA ILE A 116 -4.59 10.42 2.59
C ILE A 116 -3.37 10.81 3.43
N VAL A 117 -2.79 11.99 3.21
CA VAL A 117 -1.61 12.46 3.95
C VAL A 117 -1.90 12.53 5.45
N HIS A 118 -2.98 13.21 5.83
CA HIS A 118 -3.39 13.32 7.23
C HIS A 118 -3.71 11.96 7.86
N GLY A 119 -4.39 11.09 7.12
CA GLY A 119 -4.73 9.76 7.59
C GLY A 119 -3.51 8.87 7.82
N ILE A 120 -2.53 8.86 6.89
CA ILE A 120 -1.26 8.15 7.07
C ILE A 120 -0.50 8.74 8.27
N ARG A 121 -0.44 10.07 8.39
CA ARG A 121 0.24 10.73 9.51
C ARG A 121 -0.41 10.40 10.86
N SER A 122 -1.71 10.17 10.91
CA SER A 122 -2.41 9.78 12.15
C SER A 122 -1.95 8.46 12.75
N TRP A 123 -1.26 7.61 11.99
CA TRP A 123 -0.65 6.37 12.50
C TRP A 123 0.65 6.60 13.26
N GLN A 124 1.22 7.80 13.19
CA GLN A 124 2.44 8.14 13.93
C GLN A 124 2.17 8.19 15.43
N LYS A 125 3.00 7.47 16.19
CA LYS A 125 2.97 7.50 17.66
C LYS A 125 4.06 8.45 18.16
N PRO A 126 3.78 9.34 19.12
CA PRO A 126 4.74 10.33 19.61
C PRO A 126 6.07 9.73 20.08
N ASP A 127 6.03 8.62 20.82
CA ASP A 127 7.20 8.01 21.45
C ASP A 127 7.69 6.74 20.73
N ALA A 128 7.42 6.63 19.44
CA ALA A 128 7.73 5.40 18.70
C ALA A 128 9.25 5.16 18.51
N LEU A 129 10.07 6.18 18.60
CA LEU A 129 11.53 6.13 18.41
C LEU A 129 12.25 6.93 19.51
N PRO A 130 12.14 6.51 20.78
CA PRO A 130 12.85 7.18 21.86
C PRO A 130 14.36 7.06 21.60
N ASP A 131 15.08 8.16 21.80
CA ASP A 131 16.55 8.23 21.77
C ASP A 131 17.23 7.82 20.45
N ALA A 132 16.47 7.73 19.33
CA ALA A 132 17.01 7.34 18.04
C ALA A 132 16.63 8.33 16.94
N THR A 133 17.63 8.86 16.24
CA THR A 133 17.46 9.71 15.06
C THR A 133 17.76 8.88 13.81
N PRO A 134 16.75 8.50 13.02
CA PRO A 134 16.97 7.74 11.81
C PRO A 134 17.73 8.56 10.75
N PRO A 135 18.48 7.89 9.86
CA PRO A 135 19.10 8.53 8.71
C PRO A 135 18.05 9.23 7.83
N PRO A 136 18.41 10.33 7.16
CA PRO A 136 17.47 11.13 6.38
C PRO A 136 16.84 10.35 5.22
N PHE A 137 15.58 10.67 4.88
CA PHE A 137 14.85 10.06 3.77
C PHE A 137 15.64 10.11 2.46
N THR A 138 16.14 11.28 2.09
CA THR A 138 16.95 11.48 0.89
C THR A 138 18.43 11.29 1.18
N ALA A 139 19.15 10.62 0.28
CA ALA A 139 20.59 10.48 0.38
C ALA A 139 21.28 11.86 0.33
N GLN A 140 22.19 12.09 1.27
CA GLN A 140 22.97 13.33 1.36
C GLN A 140 24.24 13.29 0.51
N SER A 141 24.71 12.08 0.18
CA SER A 141 25.92 11.84 -0.59
C SER A 141 25.72 10.64 -1.50
N PRO A 142 26.39 10.59 -2.65
CA PRO A 142 26.43 9.41 -3.51
C PRO A 142 26.96 8.18 -2.76
N GLY A 143 26.44 7.01 -3.07
CA GLY A 143 26.96 5.75 -2.59
C GLY A 143 28.11 5.23 -3.45
N ASP A 144 28.99 4.42 -2.83
CA ASP A 144 30.07 3.69 -3.51
C ASP A 144 29.75 2.18 -3.47
N PRO A 145 29.55 1.52 -4.62
CA PRO A 145 29.18 0.11 -4.65
C PRO A 145 30.26 -0.83 -4.11
N LYS A 146 31.54 -0.44 -4.08
CA LYS A 146 32.62 -1.26 -3.49
C LYS A 146 32.51 -1.25 -1.97
N ARG A 147 32.37 -0.08 -1.34
CA ARG A 147 32.09 0.00 0.10
C ARG A 147 30.75 -0.65 0.44
N GLY A 148 29.76 -0.49 -0.46
CA GLY A 148 28.45 -1.11 -0.31
C GLY A 148 28.51 -2.64 -0.23
N ALA A 149 29.44 -3.28 -0.94
CA ALA A 149 29.66 -4.73 -0.82
C ALA A 149 30.15 -5.12 0.57
N ASP A 150 30.99 -4.28 1.21
CA ASP A 150 31.48 -4.50 2.57
C ASP A 150 30.35 -4.27 3.61
N THR A 151 29.59 -3.20 3.42
CA THR A 151 28.39 -2.91 4.22
C THR A 151 27.39 -4.06 4.12
N TYR A 152 27.12 -4.54 2.91
CA TYR A 152 26.23 -5.70 2.70
C TYR A 152 26.72 -6.93 3.47
N ARG A 153 28.00 -7.25 3.41
CA ARG A 153 28.55 -8.41 4.14
C ARG A 153 28.37 -8.27 5.64
N THR A 154 28.49 -7.06 6.16
CA THR A 154 28.37 -6.80 7.60
C THR A 154 26.94 -6.91 8.09
N TYR A 155 25.97 -6.30 7.39
CA TYR A 155 24.61 -6.11 7.92
C TYR A 155 23.55 -7.01 7.29
N CYS A 156 23.78 -7.57 6.10
CA CYS A 156 22.72 -8.20 5.32
C CYS A 156 22.96 -9.69 5.01
N SER A 157 24.25 -10.08 4.91
CA SER A 157 24.63 -11.39 4.39
C SER A 157 24.19 -12.57 5.25
N SER A 158 24.04 -12.37 6.57
CA SER A 158 23.59 -13.40 7.53
C SER A 158 22.18 -13.92 7.25
N CYS A 159 21.33 -13.07 6.62
CA CYS A 159 19.97 -13.42 6.25
C CYS A 159 19.84 -13.66 4.74
N HIS A 160 20.40 -12.76 3.92
CA HIS A 160 20.23 -12.76 2.46
C HIS A 160 21.31 -13.54 1.69
N GLY A 161 22.21 -14.23 2.41
CA GLY A 161 23.31 -15.02 1.82
C GLY A 161 24.49 -14.15 1.36
N ALA A 162 25.65 -14.77 1.14
CA ALA A 162 26.91 -14.06 0.88
C ALA A 162 26.89 -13.10 -0.31
N ALA A 163 26.07 -13.36 -1.32
CA ALA A 163 25.97 -12.57 -2.56
C ALA A 163 24.56 -11.96 -2.77
N GLY A 164 23.71 -11.89 -1.75
CA GLY A 164 22.36 -11.35 -1.87
C GLY A 164 21.35 -12.24 -2.59
N ARG A 165 21.73 -13.47 -2.93
CA ARG A 165 20.90 -14.42 -3.71
C ARG A 165 19.87 -15.17 -2.88
N GLY A 166 19.75 -14.84 -1.60
CA GLY A 166 18.90 -15.52 -0.63
C GLY A 166 19.66 -16.55 0.19
N GLY A 167 19.03 -16.97 1.27
CA GLY A 167 19.49 -17.96 2.22
C GLY A 167 18.33 -18.66 2.89
N SER A 168 18.59 -19.36 3.99
CA SER A 168 17.54 -20.06 4.74
C SER A 168 16.61 -19.11 5.51
N LYS A 169 17.04 -17.85 5.75
CA LYS A 169 16.30 -16.87 6.55
C LYS A 169 15.53 -15.84 5.72
N ALA A 170 16.06 -15.48 4.54
CA ALA A 170 15.46 -14.46 3.70
C ALA A 170 15.69 -14.74 2.20
N SER A 171 14.79 -14.23 1.37
CA SER A 171 14.86 -14.35 -0.09
C SER A 171 15.99 -13.50 -0.70
N SER A 172 16.22 -13.69 -2.01
CA SER A 172 17.12 -12.88 -2.80
C SER A 172 16.69 -11.40 -2.80
N ILE A 173 17.65 -10.50 -2.62
CA ILE A 173 17.49 -9.05 -2.78
C ILE A 173 18.23 -8.51 -4.02
N VAL A 174 18.89 -9.39 -4.77
CA VAL A 174 19.53 -9.09 -6.04
C VAL A 174 18.82 -9.76 -7.22
N ASP A 175 17.62 -10.26 -7.00
CA ASP A 175 16.79 -10.80 -8.08
C ASP A 175 16.48 -9.71 -9.10
N GLY A 176 16.66 -10.03 -10.40
CA GLY A 176 16.51 -9.06 -11.48
C GLY A 176 15.08 -8.50 -11.58
N SER A 177 14.06 -9.32 -11.32
CA SER A 177 12.66 -8.87 -11.35
C SER A 177 12.37 -7.95 -10.18
N TYR A 178 12.86 -8.29 -8.98
CA TYR A 178 12.73 -7.43 -7.81
C TYR A 178 13.39 -6.07 -8.04
N LEU A 179 14.66 -6.06 -8.46
CA LEU A 179 15.42 -4.82 -8.67
C LEU A 179 14.87 -3.96 -9.82
N ALA A 180 14.16 -4.57 -10.78
CA ALA A 180 13.45 -3.85 -11.84
C ALA A 180 12.21 -3.09 -11.34
N LEU A 181 11.59 -3.54 -10.26
CA LEU A 181 10.35 -2.97 -9.71
C LEU A 181 10.58 -1.93 -8.60
N VAL A 182 11.82 -1.79 -8.12
CA VAL A 182 12.15 -0.92 -6.98
C VAL A 182 13.12 0.18 -7.39
N SER A 183 12.86 1.40 -6.92
CA SER A 183 13.77 2.53 -7.09
C SER A 183 14.87 2.51 -6.00
N ASP A 184 15.98 3.25 -6.22
CA ASP A 184 17.03 3.44 -5.20
C ASP A 184 16.46 4.09 -3.95
N GLN A 185 15.52 5.01 -4.11
CA GLN A 185 14.84 5.64 -2.97
C GLN A 185 14.02 4.61 -2.18
N LEU A 186 13.34 3.67 -2.85
CA LEU A 186 12.64 2.61 -2.14
C LEU A 186 13.60 1.67 -1.43
N LEU A 187 14.69 1.25 -2.08
CA LEU A 187 15.74 0.46 -1.43
C LEU A 187 16.28 1.16 -0.18
N ARG A 188 16.63 2.46 -0.28
CA ARG A 188 17.05 3.27 0.85
C ARG A 188 16.00 3.27 1.97
N THR A 189 14.75 3.53 1.63
CA THR A 189 13.65 3.61 2.59
C THR A 189 13.46 2.26 3.31
N VAL A 190 13.53 1.14 2.59
CA VAL A 190 13.42 -0.21 3.17
C VAL A 190 14.60 -0.52 4.09
N VAL A 191 15.83 -0.14 3.73
CA VAL A 191 17.00 -0.33 4.60
C VAL A 191 16.88 0.51 5.88
N ILE A 192 16.39 1.75 5.79
CA ILE A 192 16.20 2.60 6.97
C ILE A 192 15.06 2.09 7.85
N ALA A 193 13.89 1.83 7.26
CA ALA A 193 12.67 1.51 8.00
C ALA A 193 12.58 0.04 8.41
N GLY A 194 13.31 -0.83 7.73
CA GLY A 194 13.15 -2.27 7.87
C GLY A 194 11.81 -2.79 7.34
N ARG A 195 11.62 -4.08 7.50
CA ARG A 195 10.37 -4.81 7.30
C ARG A 195 10.18 -5.74 8.50
N PRO A 196 9.94 -5.18 9.71
CA PRO A 196 9.88 -5.97 10.95
C PRO A 196 8.80 -7.07 10.90
N GLU A 197 7.74 -6.85 10.14
CA GLU A 197 6.69 -7.85 9.89
C GLU A 197 7.19 -9.06 9.08
N LEU A 198 8.32 -8.92 8.39
CA LEU A 198 9.01 -9.99 7.65
C LEU A 198 10.32 -10.42 8.34
N GLY A 199 10.61 -9.90 9.53
CA GLY A 199 11.84 -10.18 10.26
C GLY A 199 13.07 -9.40 9.80
N ALA A 200 12.92 -8.40 8.90
CA ALA A 200 14.02 -7.53 8.51
C ALA A 200 14.13 -6.32 9.45
N PRO A 201 15.26 -6.13 10.16
CA PRO A 201 15.44 -5.02 11.10
C PRO A 201 15.50 -3.68 10.37
N ASP A 202 15.34 -2.59 11.11
CA ASP A 202 15.61 -1.24 10.63
C ASP A 202 17.13 -0.93 10.59
N TRP A 203 17.50 0.33 10.31
CA TRP A 203 18.91 0.78 10.18
C TRP A 203 19.79 0.48 11.43
N ARG A 204 19.18 0.24 12.58
CA ARG A 204 19.89 -0.16 13.79
C ARG A 204 20.48 -1.57 13.67
N GLY A 205 19.86 -2.40 12.81
CA GLY A 205 20.35 -3.73 12.44
C GLY A 205 20.34 -4.73 13.59
N ASP A 206 20.86 -5.92 13.27
CA ASP A 206 21.07 -7.01 14.24
C ASP A 206 22.55 -7.07 14.71
N VAL A 207 23.39 -6.12 14.29
CA VAL A 207 24.79 -6.08 14.68
C VAL A 207 24.93 -5.22 15.93
N GLU A 208 25.17 -5.86 17.06
CA GLU A 208 25.24 -5.21 18.37
C GLU A 208 26.18 -3.99 18.36
N GLY A 209 25.66 -2.86 18.84
CA GLY A 209 26.41 -1.60 18.95
C GLY A 209 26.75 -0.91 17.62
N LYS A 210 26.22 -1.37 16.49
CA LYS A 210 26.53 -0.81 15.17
C LYS A 210 25.26 -0.53 14.37
N ALA A 211 24.67 0.66 14.55
CA ALA A 211 23.68 1.18 13.63
C ALA A 211 24.34 1.60 12.31
N MET A 212 23.62 1.43 11.19
CA MET A 212 24.09 1.90 9.88
C MET A 212 24.09 3.42 9.81
N SER A 213 25.19 4.02 9.39
CA SER A 213 25.25 5.44 9.09
C SER A 213 24.48 5.77 7.79
N ALA A 214 24.18 7.06 7.57
CA ALA A 214 23.58 7.53 6.33
C ALA A 214 24.42 7.19 5.08
N GLN A 215 25.76 7.12 5.25
CA GLN A 215 26.68 6.75 4.17
C GLN A 215 26.68 5.24 3.92
N ASP A 216 26.69 4.41 4.97
CA ASP A 216 26.57 2.94 4.81
C ASP A 216 25.32 2.58 4.01
N ILE A 217 24.21 3.27 4.29
CA ILE A 217 22.95 3.06 3.56
C ILE A 217 23.09 3.51 2.09
N SER A 218 23.69 4.65 1.84
CA SER A 218 23.94 5.09 0.45
C SER A 218 24.82 4.10 -0.29
N ASP A 219 25.86 3.58 0.35
CA ASP A 219 26.81 2.64 -0.23
C ASP A 219 26.14 1.28 -0.52
N VAL A 220 25.37 0.71 0.41
CA VAL A 220 24.69 -0.55 0.16
C VAL A 220 23.60 -0.43 -0.90
N VAL A 221 22.89 0.69 -0.98
CA VAL A 221 21.95 0.96 -2.06
C VAL A 221 22.67 1.03 -3.42
N ALA A 222 23.83 1.69 -3.48
CA ALA A 222 24.63 1.73 -4.71
C ALA A 222 25.11 0.34 -5.13
N TRP A 223 25.47 -0.52 -4.17
CA TRP A 223 25.81 -1.91 -4.45
C TRP A 223 24.63 -2.70 -4.97
N LEU A 224 23.45 -2.59 -4.35
CA LEU A 224 22.21 -3.23 -4.82
C LEU A 224 21.86 -2.75 -6.23
N SER A 225 21.93 -1.45 -6.48
CA SER A 225 21.64 -0.85 -7.78
C SER A 225 22.59 -1.34 -8.87
N SER A 226 23.86 -1.60 -8.52
CA SER A 226 24.85 -2.16 -9.45
C SER A 226 24.56 -3.60 -9.88
N GLN A 227 23.66 -4.31 -9.16
CA GLN A 227 23.21 -5.65 -9.52
C GLN A 227 22.03 -5.65 -10.49
N ARG A 228 21.48 -4.49 -10.85
CA ARG A 228 20.37 -4.42 -11.80
C ARG A 228 20.78 -4.95 -13.16
N ALA A 229 19.94 -5.79 -13.74
CA ALA A 229 20.11 -6.22 -15.11
C ALA A 229 19.84 -5.04 -16.06
N GLN A 230 20.67 -4.88 -17.09
CA GLN A 230 20.47 -3.86 -18.11
C GLN A 230 19.11 -4.01 -18.81
N PHE A 231 18.63 -5.26 -18.95
CA PHE A 231 17.34 -5.61 -19.51
C PHE A 231 16.63 -6.55 -18.53
N PRO A 232 15.81 -6.00 -17.59
CA PRO A 232 15.02 -6.84 -16.66
C PRO A 232 14.09 -7.74 -17.46
N GLY A 233 14.00 -9.00 -17.06
CA GLY A 233 13.20 -9.99 -17.77
C GLY A 233 13.95 -10.70 -18.91
N GLN A 234 15.23 -10.41 -19.11
CA GLN A 234 16.11 -11.20 -19.96
C GLN A 234 17.33 -11.69 -19.15
N PRO A 235 17.89 -12.83 -19.51
CA PRO A 235 17.51 -13.70 -20.61
C PRO A 235 16.82 -14.97 -20.09
N TYR A 236 15.86 -15.46 -20.80
CA TYR A 236 15.72 -16.91 -20.84
C TYR A 236 17.11 -17.49 -21.10
N SER A 237 17.54 -18.47 -20.32
CA SER A 237 18.84 -19.08 -20.55
C SER A 237 18.99 -19.46 -22.02
N ALA A 238 20.18 -19.42 -22.58
CA ALA A 238 20.40 -19.78 -23.97
C ALA A 238 19.84 -21.18 -24.31
N ALA A 239 19.74 -22.07 -23.31
CA ALA A 239 19.07 -23.36 -23.43
C ALA A 239 17.54 -23.26 -23.65
N LEU A 240 16.86 -22.34 -22.97
CA LEU A 240 15.42 -22.09 -23.16
C LEU A 240 15.14 -21.36 -24.48
N MET A 241 16.04 -20.52 -24.94
CA MET A 241 15.91 -19.87 -26.25
C MET A 241 16.07 -20.87 -27.41
N LYS A 242 17.00 -21.82 -27.31
CA LYS A 242 17.15 -22.91 -28.29
C LYS A 242 15.92 -23.82 -28.37
N SER A 243 15.35 -24.19 -27.22
CA SER A 243 14.13 -25.00 -27.17
C SER A 243 12.90 -24.29 -27.72
N ALA A 244 12.81 -22.96 -27.59
CA ALA A 244 11.72 -22.15 -28.12
C ALA A 244 11.83 -21.94 -29.64
N GLN A 245 13.02 -22.07 -30.21
CA GLN A 245 13.27 -21.92 -31.66
C GLN A 245 13.19 -23.23 -32.41
N GLY A 246 12.90 -24.35 -31.73
CA GLY A 246 12.71 -25.66 -32.37
C GLY A 246 13.97 -26.27 -32.98
N GLU A 247 15.16 -25.84 -32.58
CA GLU A 247 16.40 -26.49 -32.97
C GLU A 247 16.62 -27.75 -32.09
N PRO A 248 16.91 -28.90 -32.75
CA PRO A 248 17.11 -30.17 -32.05
C PRO A 248 18.33 -30.18 -31.15
#